data_4810dc2d133f3617e58557e265404072
#
_entry.id   4810dc2d133f3617e58557e265404072
#
_cell.length_a   1.000
_cell.length_b   1.000
_cell.length_c   1.000
_cell.angle_alpha   90.00
_cell.angle_beta   90.00
_cell.angle_gamma   90.00
#
_symmetry.space_group_name_H-M   'P 1'
#
loop_
_entity.id
_entity.type
_entity.pdbx_description
1 polymer ?
#
loop_
_entity_poly.entity_id
_entity_poly.type
_entity_poly.pdbx_seq_one_letter_code
_entity_poly.pdbx_strand_id
1 'polypeptide(L)'
;SSDVCSSDLIKALTERVSPRVFRVIALPAPTDREKSQMYIQRYLPHLPAAGEVVIFDRSWYNRAGVEKVMGFCTDDEYEEFLRTVPDLERMMISSGIILIKYWFSISDDEQYNRFMMRIHDPLKQWKLSPMDLEARRLWEAYTKAKETMLERTHIPEAPWWVVAANDKKKARLNCISHLL
;
A
#
# COMPACT_ATOMS: atom_id res chain seq x y z
N SER A 1 5.64 -7.90 5.71
CA SER A 1 4.62 -6.87 5.56
C SER A 1 5.14 -5.50 5.96
N SER A 2 4.95 -4.52 5.11
CA SER A 2 5.39 -3.13 5.28
C SER A 2 4.52 -2.31 6.26
N ASP A 3 3.47 -2.91 6.80
CA ASP A 3 2.37 -2.23 7.51
C ASP A 3 2.79 -1.37 8.71
N VAL A 4 3.87 -1.74 9.38
CA VAL A 4 4.33 -0.96 10.54
C VAL A 4 5.05 0.33 10.15
N CYS A 5 5.59 0.40 8.92
CA CYS A 5 6.25 1.61 8.45
C CYS A 5 5.22 2.62 7.90
N SER A 6 4.20 2.14 7.18
CA SER A 6 3.15 3.00 6.64
C SER A 6 2.35 3.67 7.76
N SER A 7 1.90 2.93 8.78
CA SER A 7 1.12 3.47 9.88
C SER A 7 1.89 4.53 10.70
N ASP A 8 3.19 4.31 10.95
CA ASP A 8 4.03 5.29 11.66
C ASP A 8 4.22 6.59 10.83
N LEU A 9 4.37 6.46 9.50
CA LEU A 9 4.44 7.60 8.59
C LEU A 9 3.11 8.35 8.51
N ILE A 10 2.01 7.63 8.31
CA ILE A 10 0.67 8.20 8.22
C ILE A 10 0.36 8.99 9.49
N LYS A 11 0.66 8.44 10.66
CA LYS A 11 0.50 9.13 11.92
C LYS A 11 1.32 10.43 11.96
N ALA A 12 2.58 10.38 11.56
CA ALA A 12 3.44 11.56 11.53
C ALA A 12 2.96 12.66 10.57
N LEU A 13 2.42 12.26 9.41
CA LEU A 13 1.84 13.18 8.42
C LEU A 13 0.54 13.83 8.92
N THR A 14 -0.28 13.09 9.67
CA THR A 14 -1.63 13.53 10.03
C THR A 14 -1.73 14.14 11.43
N GLU A 15 -0.71 13.99 12.26
CA GLU A 15 -0.72 14.42 13.67
C GLU A 15 -0.96 15.93 13.84
N ARG A 16 -0.49 16.75 12.88
CA ARG A 16 -0.52 18.22 12.97
C ARG A 16 -1.28 18.91 11.84
N VAL A 17 -2.07 18.16 11.08
CA VAL A 17 -2.83 18.69 9.95
C VAL A 17 -4.33 18.61 10.22
N SER A 18 -5.10 19.44 9.50
CA SER A 18 -6.54 19.43 9.65
C SER A 18 -7.18 18.15 9.10
N PRO A 19 -7.97 17.41 9.89
CA PRO A 19 -8.69 16.24 9.40
C PRO A 19 -9.79 16.55 8.38
N ARG A 20 -10.11 17.84 8.18
CA ARG A 20 -11.03 18.27 7.12
C ARG A 20 -10.37 18.24 5.75
N VAL A 21 -9.05 18.41 5.70
CA VAL A 21 -8.26 18.44 4.47
C VAL A 21 -7.57 17.11 4.24
N PHE A 22 -7.02 16.51 5.30
CA PHE A 22 -6.31 15.25 5.26
C PHE A 22 -7.22 14.11 5.71
N ARG A 23 -7.42 13.12 4.84
CA ARG A 23 -8.19 11.91 5.14
C ARG A 23 -7.31 10.68 4.98
N VAL A 24 -7.39 9.76 5.91
CA VAL A 24 -6.74 8.44 5.81
C VAL A 24 -7.81 7.41 5.50
N ILE A 25 -7.60 6.65 4.45
CA ILE A 25 -8.49 5.61 3.97
C ILE A 25 -7.79 4.26 4.13
N ALA A 26 -8.34 3.41 4.98
CA ALA A 26 -7.93 2.02 5.18
C ALA A 26 -9.16 1.13 4.99
N LEU A 27 -9.38 0.64 3.77
CA LEU A 27 -10.55 -0.17 3.46
C LEU A 27 -10.41 -1.58 4.05
N PRO A 28 -11.45 -2.11 4.71
CA PRO A 28 -11.47 -3.49 5.19
C PRO A 28 -11.51 -4.49 4.01
N ALA A 29 -11.53 -5.78 4.31
CA ALA A 29 -11.78 -6.80 3.30
C ALA A 29 -13.08 -6.49 2.53
N PRO A 30 -13.12 -6.73 1.20
CA PRO A 30 -14.28 -6.40 0.40
C PRO A 30 -15.50 -7.22 0.84
N THR A 31 -16.67 -6.56 0.88
CA THR A 31 -17.96 -7.21 1.08
C THR A 31 -18.32 -8.06 -0.14
N ASP A 32 -19.29 -8.97 0.00
CA ASP A 32 -19.72 -9.81 -1.14
C ASP A 32 -20.31 -8.97 -2.29
N ARG A 33 -20.94 -7.84 -1.97
CA ARG A 33 -21.37 -6.87 -3.00
C ARG A 33 -20.18 -6.28 -3.73
N GLU A 34 -19.14 -5.81 -3.01
CA GLU A 34 -17.94 -5.21 -3.60
C GLU A 34 -17.15 -6.21 -4.44
N LYS A 35 -17.14 -7.50 -4.09
CA LYS A 35 -16.52 -8.57 -4.90
C LYS A 35 -17.21 -8.76 -6.25
N SER A 36 -18.50 -8.44 -6.36
CA SER A 36 -19.27 -8.52 -7.61
C SER A 36 -19.22 -7.25 -8.45
N GLN A 37 -18.57 -6.18 -7.95
CA GLN A 37 -18.42 -4.90 -8.62
C GLN A 37 -17.08 -4.83 -9.39
N MET A 38 -16.94 -3.83 -10.24
CA MET A 38 -15.64 -3.47 -10.79
C MET A 38 -14.65 -3.20 -9.65
N TYR A 39 -13.50 -3.85 -9.68
CA TYR A 39 -12.55 -3.86 -8.56
C TYR A 39 -12.23 -2.47 -8.00
N ILE A 40 -11.98 -1.51 -8.89
CA ILE A 40 -11.59 -0.15 -8.50
C ILE A 40 -12.76 0.65 -7.89
N GLN A 41 -14.00 0.24 -8.10
CA GLN A 41 -15.21 1.01 -7.74
C GLN A 41 -15.26 1.34 -6.24
N ARG A 42 -14.76 0.46 -5.38
CA ARG A 42 -14.72 0.69 -3.94
C ARG A 42 -13.77 1.82 -3.51
N TYR A 43 -12.78 2.16 -4.34
CA TYR A 43 -11.79 3.21 -4.07
C TYR A 43 -12.21 4.57 -4.61
N LEU A 44 -12.94 4.61 -5.71
CA LEU A 44 -13.34 5.85 -6.39
C LEU A 44 -14.06 6.86 -5.50
N PRO A 45 -14.99 6.48 -4.61
CA PRO A 45 -15.69 7.43 -3.73
C PRO A 45 -14.78 8.14 -2.73
N HIS A 46 -13.56 7.63 -2.54
CA HIS A 46 -12.60 8.17 -1.58
C HIS A 46 -11.55 9.08 -2.22
N LEU A 47 -11.57 9.25 -3.54
CA LEU A 47 -10.65 10.15 -4.22
C LEU A 47 -10.82 11.59 -3.73
N PRO A 48 -9.74 12.41 -3.73
CA PRO A 48 -9.78 13.76 -3.22
C PRO A 48 -10.56 14.71 -4.14
N ALA A 49 -11.27 15.65 -3.53
CA ALA A 49 -11.69 16.88 -4.20
C ALA A 49 -10.54 17.90 -4.21
N ALA A 50 -10.73 19.01 -4.92
CA ALA A 50 -9.75 20.09 -4.96
C ALA A 50 -9.44 20.61 -3.54
N GLY A 51 -8.15 20.69 -3.20
CA GLY A 51 -7.68 21.13 -1.88
C GLY A 51 -7.70 20.04 -0.79
N GLU A 52 -8.11 18.82 -1.12
CA GLU A 52 -8.02 17.67 -0.19
C GLU A 52 -6.78 16.83 -0.43
N VAL A 53 -6.30 16.20 0.64
CA VAL A 53 -5.24 15.18 0.61
C VAL A 53 -5.80 13.87 1.14
N VAL A 54 -5.72 12.82 0.33
CA VAL A 54 -6.16 11.47 0.72
C VAL A 54 -4.96 10.55 0.77
N ILE A 55 -4.78 9.89 1.90
CA ILE A 55 -3.75 8.89 2.11
C ILE A 55 -4.42 7.53 2.15
N PHE A 56 -4.13 6.68 1.17
CA PHE A 56 -4.55 5.29 1.20
C PHE A 56 -3.53 4.45 1.97
N ASP A 57 -3.92 3.92 3.12
CA ASP A 57 -3.16 2.87 3.82
C ASP A 57 -3.57 1.53 3.22
N ARG A 58 -2.77 1.05 2.31
CA ARG A 58 -3.11 0.06 1.29
C ARG A 58 -4.13 0.60 0.27
N SER A 59 -3.92 0.33 -0.97
CA SER A 59 -4.73 0.85 -2.07
C SER A 59 -5.22 -0.28 -2.98
N TRP A 60 -5.68 0.09 -4.17
CA TRP A 60 -6.01 -0.85 -5.24
C TRP A 60 -4.85 -1.78 -5.61
N TYR A 61 -3.62 -1.44 -5.26
CA TYR A 61 -2.45 -2.31 -5.45
C TYR A 61 -2.44 -3.56 -4.55
N ASN A 62 -3.39 -3.71 -3.63
CA ASN A 62 -3.64 -4.99 -2.95
C ASN A 62 -3.83 -6.13 -3.96
N ARG A 63 -4.45 -5.87 -5.12
CA ARG A 63 -4.64 -6.87 -6.19
C ARG A 63 -3.30 -7.39 -6.71
N ALA A 64 -2.32 -6.50 -6.89
CA ALA A 64 -0.98 -6.87 -7.37
C ALA A 64 -0.07 -7.46 -6.29
N GLY A 65 -0.42 -7.33 -5.02
CA GLY A 65 0.35 -7.82 -3.88
C GLY A 65 -0.35 -8.97 -3.17
N VAL A 66 -1.00 -8.64 -2.05
CA VAL A 66 -1.57 -9.63 -1.14
C VAL A 66 -2.63 -10.52 -1.80
N GLU A 67 -3.48 -9.96 -2.66
CA GLU A 67 -4.55 -10.75 -3.29
C GLU A 67 -3.97 -11.79 -4.27
N LYS A 68 -2.97 -11.41 -5.06
CA LYS A 68 -2.26 -12.34 -5.96
C LYS A 68 -1.54 -13.44 -5.19
N VAL A 69 -0.74 -13.07 -4.19
CA VAL A 69 0.11 -14.01 -3.46
C VAL A 69 -0.71 -14.99 -2.61
N MET A 70 -1.81 -14.52 -2.03
CA MET A 70 -2.70 -15.32 -1.17
C MET A 70 -3.81 -16.03 -1.95
N GLY A 71 -3.89 -15.86 -3.26
CA GLY A 71 -4.92 -16.49 -4.09
C GLY A 71 -6.33 -15.94 -3.87
N PHE A 72 -6.45 -14.66 -3.49
CA PHE A 72 -7.74 -13.98 -3.30
C PHE A 72 -8.31 -13.42 -4.60
N CYS A 73 -7.55 -13.43 -5.68
CA CYS A 73 -8.01 -13.12 -7.03
C CYS A 73 -7.54 -14.18 -8.01
N THR A 74 -8.23 -14.29 -9.13
CA THR A 74 -7.82 -15.16 -10.24
C THR A 74 -6.63 -14.56 -11.01
N ASP A 75 -5.97 -15.38 -11.82
CA ASP A 75 -4.88 -14.90 -12.68
C ASP A 75 -5.40 -13.91 -13.73
N ASP A 76 -6.59 -14.11 -14.28
CA ASP A 76 -7.22 -13.21 -15.23
C ASP A 76 -7.51 -11.84 -14.62
N GLU A 77 -8.07 -11.80 -13.40
CA GLU A 77 -8.32 -10.56 -12.67
C GLU A 77 -7.03 -9.79 -12.34
N TYR A 78 -5.97 -10.52 -12.01
CA TYR A 78 -4.65 -9.95 -11.77
C TYR A 78 -4.05 -9.34 -13.04
N GLU A 79 -4.07 -10.07 -14.15
CA GLU A 79 -3.54 -9.59 -15.43
C GLU A 79 -4.36 -8.40 -15.97
N GLU A 80 -5.68 -8.45 -15.85
CA GLU A 80 -6.54 -7.32 -16.20
C GLU A 80 -6.21 -6.08 -15.37
N PHE A 81 -6.03 -6.25 -14.06
CA PHE A 81 -5.65 -5.14 -13.19
C PHE A 81 -4.33 -4.49 -13.62
N LEU A 82 -3.28 -5.29 -13.82
CA LEU A 82 -1.96 -4.76 -14.22
C LEU A 82 -2.01 -4.06 -15.60
N ARG A 83 -2.89 -4.52 -16.48
CA ARG A 83 -3.08 -3.90 -17.80
C ARG A 83 -3.83 -2.57 -17.73
N THR A 84 -4.82 -2.45 -16.84
CA THR A 84 -5.76 -1.33 -16.83
C THR A 84 -5.43 -0.25 -15.81
N VAL A 85 -4.73 -0.58 -14.72
CA VAL A 85 -4.42 0.40 -13.66
C VAL A 85 -3.59 1.59 -14.14
N PRO A 86 -2.61 1.47 -15.06
CA PRO A 86 -1.90 2.64 -15.58
C PRO A 86 -2.81 3.65 -16.28
N ASP A 87 -3.81 3.17 -17.04
CA ASP A 87 -4.76 4.05 -17.73
C ASP A 87 -5.72 4.74 -16.75
N LEU A 88 -6.15 4.02 -15.71
CA LEU A 88 -6.92 4.60 -14.61
C LEU A 88 -6.14 5.73 -13.92
N GLU A 89 -4.87 5.50 -13.61
CA GLU A 89 -4.02 6.51 -12.96
C GLU A 89 -3.81 7.73 -13.86
N ARG A 90 -3.58 7.54 -15.16
CA ARG A 90 -3.51 8.65 -16.11
C ARG A 90 -4.82 9.46 -16.17
N MET A 91 -5.96 8.78 -16.10
CA MET A 91 -7.27 9.44 -16.06
C MET A 91 -7.43 10.31 -14.79
N MET A 92 -7.01 9.79 -13.62
CA MET A 92 -7.01 10.56 -12.37
C MET A 92 -6.10 11.79 -12.48
N ILE A 93 -4.89 11.64 -13.01
CA ILE A 93 -3.91 12.73 -13.16
C ILE A 93 -4.43 13.77 -14.15
N SER A 94 -5.02 13.34 -15.27
CA SER A 94 -5.64 14.24 -16.25
C SER A 94 -6.79 15.04 -15.68
N SER A 95 -7.45 14.55 -14.63
CA SER A 95 -8.50 15.28 -13.90
C SER A 95 -7.96 16.29 -12.85
N GLY A 96 -6.63 16.39 -12.71
CA GLY A 96 -5.97 17.33 -11.80
C GLY A 96 -5.54 16.72 -10.47
N ILE A 97 -5.68 15.40 -10.26
CA ILE A 97 -5.20 14.72 -9.08
C ILE A 97 -3.67 14.55 -9.17
N ILE A 98 -2.97 14.92 -8.11
CA ILE A 98 -1.55 14.60 -7.94
C ILE A 98 -1.46 13.24 -7.26
N LEU A 99 -1.01 12.23 -8.00
CA LEU A 99 -0.87 10.86 -7.50
C LEU A 99 0.58 10.55 -7.16
N ILE A 100 0.84 10.19 -5.91
CA ILE A 100 2.17 9.77 -5.44
C ILE A 100 2.09 8.35 -4.91
N LYS A 101 2.96 7.47 -5.41
CA LYS A 101 3.00 6.06 -5.04
C LYS A 101 4.28 5.73 -4.29
N TYR A 102 4.15 5.31 -3.04
CA TYR A 102 5.28 4.86 -2.21
C TYR A 102 5.24 3.36 -1.99
N TRP A 103 6.37 2.72 -2.17
CA TRP A 103 6.61 1.34 -1.76
C TRP A 103 7.67 1.29 -0.66
N PHE A 104 7.30 0.81 0.53
CA PHE A 104 8.24 0.63 1.63
C PHE A 104 8.92 -0.73 1.54
N SER A 105 10.22 -0.71 1.27
CA SER A 105 11.02 -1.92 1.15
C SER A 105 11.81 -2.17 2.43
N ILE A 106 11.73 -3.38 2.95
CA ILE A 106 12.56 -3.87 4.06
C ILE A 106 13.29 -5.13 3.62
N SER A 107 14.43 -5.42 4.24
CA SER A 107 15.13 -6.68 4.03
C SER A 107 14.41 -7.85 4.72
N ASP A 108 14.71 -9.07 4.29
CA ASP A 108 14.20 -10.29 4.91
C ASP A 108 14.59 -10.37 6.39
N ASP A 109 15.86 -10.08 6.70
CA ASP A 109 16.36 -10.04 8.08
C ASP A 109 15.59 -9.02 8.94
N GLU A 110 15.30 -7.85 8.41
CA GLU A 110 14.54 -6.83 9.14
C GLU A 110 13.08 -7.27 9.34
N GLN A 111 12.47 -7.93 8.36
CA GLN A 111 11.14 -8.51 8.53
C GLN A 111 11.14 -9.56 9.64
N TYR A 112 12.14 -10.45 9.66
CA TYR A 112 12.31 -11.46 10.70
C TYR A 112 12.46 -10.84 12.07
N ASN A 113 13.34 -9.86 12.22
CA ASN A 113 13.57 -9.17 13.49
C ASN A 113 12.30 -8.50 14.01
N ARG A 114 11.53 -7.83 13.14
CA ARG A 114 10.24 -7.21 13.50
C ARG A 114 9.21 -8.26 13.91
N PHE A 115 9.18 -9.38 13.24
CA PHE A 115 8.30 -10.49 13.57
C PHE A 115 8.64 -11.07 14.96
N MET A 116 9.92 -11.35 15.22
CA MET A 116 10.39 -11.84 16.52
C MET A 116 10.10 -10.85 17.65
N MET A 117 10.31 -9.55 17.44
CA MET A 117 9.94 -8.53 18.42
C MET A 117 8.45 -8.51 18.75
N ARG A 118 7.56 -8.82 17.77
CA ARG A 118 6.12 -8.91 18.04
C ARG A 118 5.76 -10.14 18.88
N ILE A 119 6.44 -11.27 18.67
CA ILE A 119 6.24 -12.49 19.45
C ILE A 119 6.63 -12.28 20.90
N HIS A 120 7.78 -11.65 21.15
CA HIS A 120 8.37 -11.53 22.47
C HIS A 120 7.87 -10.31 23.28
N ASP A 121 7.25 -9.32 22.64
CA ASP A 121 6.72 -8.13 23.32
C ASP A 121 5.21 -8.28 23.57
N PRO A 122 4.78 -8.50 24.85
CA PRO A 122 3.37 -8.67 25.18
C PRO A 122 2.48 -7.51 24.70
N LEU A 123 3.05 -6.29 24.62
CA LEU A 123 2.34 -5.10 24.16
C LEU A 123 2.17 -5.06 22.63
N LYS A 124 2.82 -5.98 21.90
CA LYS A 124 2.78 -6.05 20.44
C LYS A 124 2.18 -7.35 19.90
N GLN A 125 1.96 -8.35 20.75
CA GLN A 125 1.41 -9.65 20.35
C GLN A 125 0.06 -9.53 19.64
N TRP A 126 -0.77 -8.57 20.02
CA TRP A 126 -2.06 -8.31 19.37
C TRP A 126 -1.94 -7.89 17.89
N LYS A 127 -0.75 -7.49 17.44
CA LYS A 127 -0.45 -7.16 16.04
C LYS A 127 -0.08 -8.39 15.21
N LEU A 128 0.12 -9.55 15.84
CA LEU A 128 0.40 -10.78 15.13
C LEU A 128 -0.89 -11.31 14.50
N SER A 129 -0.81 -11.61 13.23
CA SER A 129 -1.90 -12.25 12.49
C SER A 129 -1.40 -13.52 11.79
N PRO A 130 -2.28 -14.48 11.48
CA PRO A 130 -1.92 -15.62 10.64
C PRO A 130 -1.34 -15.19 9.29
N MET A 131 -1.75 -14.02 8.78
CA MET A 131 -1.22 -13.43 7.54
C MET A 131 0.27 -13.04 7.64
N ASP A 132 0.76 -12.66 8.84
CA ASP A 132 2.17 -12.33 9.02
C ASP A 132 3.06 -13.57 8.88
N LEU A 133 2.59 -14.72 9.37
CA LEU A 133 3.27 -16.02 9.20
C LEU A 133 3.32 -16.44 7.74
N GLU A 134 2.18 -16.36 7.06
CA GLU A 134 2.08 -16.69 5.64
C GLU A 134 2.90 -15.72 4.77
N ALA A 135 2.88 -14.43 5.05
CA ALA A 135 3.67 -13.44 4.33
C ALA A 135 5.17 -13.72 4.42
N ARG A 136 5.64 -14.24 5.57
CA ARG A 136 7.03 -14.65 5.73
C ARG A 136 7.33 -15.91 4.93
N ARG A 137 6.47 -16.92 5.00
CA ARG A 137 6.62 -18.16 4.23
C ARG A 137 6.64 -17.93 2.71
N LEU A 138 5.89 -16.93 2.25
CA LEU A 138 5.72 -16.57 0.84
C LEU A 138 6.59 -15.38 0.42
N TRP A 139 7.71 -15.12 1.11
CA TRP A 139 8.59 -13.99 0.84
C TRP A 139 8.99 -13.85 -0.63
N GLU A 140 9.40 -14.96 -1.26
CA GLU A 140 9.80 -14.98 -2.67
C GLU A 140 8.63 -14.63 -3.60
N ALA A 141 7.44 -15.15 -3.31
CA ALA A 141 6.23 -14.85 -4.07
C ALA A 141 5.85 -13.36 -3.97
N TYR A 142 5.96 -12.78 -2.76
CA TYR A 142 5.75 -11.34 -2.55
C TYR A 142 6.80 -10.50 -3.27
N THR A 143 8.07 -10.93 -3.27
CA THR A 143 9.15 -10.24 -3.97
C THR A 143 8.88 -10.23 -5.47
N LYS A 144 8.52 -11.36 -6.06
CA LYS A 144 8.19 -11.46 -7.47
C LYS A 144 6.95 -10.63 -7.84
N ALA A 145 5.90 -10.68 -7.02
CA ALA A 145 4.70 -9.88 -7.23
C ALA A 145 5.02 -8.38 -7.20
N LYS A 146 5.85 -7.93 -6.23
CA LYS A 146 6.34 -6.55 -6.16
C LYS A 146 7.10 -6.14 -7.42
N GLU A 147 8.04 -6.95 -7.87
CA GLU A 147 8.86 -6.64 -9.05
C GLU A 147 7.99 -6.50 -10.30
N THR A 148 7.10 -7.46 -10.54
CA THR A 148 6.13 -7.39 -11.65
C THR A 148 5.23 -6.16 -11.57
N MET A 149 4.73 -5.85 -10.37
CA MET A 149 3.91 -4.65 -10.15
C MET A 149 4.67 -3.38 -10.47
N LEU A 150 5.89 -3.23 -9.95
CA LEU A 150 6.73 -2.06 -10.21
C LEU A 150 7.03 -1.92 -11.69
N GLU A 151 7.43 -3.00 -12.37
CA GLU A 151 7.75 -3.00 -13.79
C GLU A 151 6.55 -2.60 -14.67
N ARG A 152 5.38 -3.19 -14.40
CA ARG A 152 4.20 -3.03 -15.25
C ARG A 152 3.37 -1.79 -14.98
N THR A 153 3.55 -1.16 -13.80
CA THR A 153 2.72 -0.03 -13.38
C THR A 153 3.52 1.24 -13.04
N HIS A 154 4.83 1.23 -13.34
CA HIS A 154 5.64 2.44 -13.26
C HIS A 154 5.37 3.31 -14.48
N ILE A 155 4.63 4.39 -14.30
CA ILE A 155 4.33 5.36 -15.36
C ILE A 155 5.03 6.69 -15.06
N PRO A 156 5.50 7.42 -16.10
CA PRO A 156 6.20 8.68 -15.89
C PRO A 156 5.38 9.73 -15.14
N GLU A 157 4.07 9.74 -15.34
CA GLU A 157 3.15 10.69 -14.73
C GLU A 157 2.93 10.43 -13.22
N ALA A 158 3.07 9.18 -12.79
CA ALA A 158 3.01 8.76 -11.39
C ALA A 158 4.00 7.60 -11.14
N PRO A 159 5.29 7.89 -10.99
CA PRO A 159 6.29 6.87 -10.76
C PRO A 159 6.14 6.23 -9.37
N TRP A 160 6.63 5.00 -9.22
CA TRP A 160 6.82 4.38 -7.94
C TRP A 160 8.07 4.92 -7.25
N TRP A 161 7.92 5.33 -6.01
CA TRP A 161 9.02 5.72 -5.13
C TRP A 161 9.29 4.59 -4.13
N VAL A 162 10.42 3.93 -4.30
CA VAL A 162 10.83 2.84 -3.39
C VAL A 162 11.60 3.42 -2.23
N VAL A 163 11.06 3.27 -1.04
CA VAL A 163 11.60 3.81 0.21
C VAL A 163 12.28 2.69 1.00
N ALA A 164 13.58 2.81 1.25
CA ALA A 164 14.29 1.91 2.15
C ALA A 164 13.80 2.14 3.59
N ALA A 165 13.16 1.13 4.18
CA ALA A 165 12.41 1.25 5.42
C ALA A 165 12.93 0.37 6.57
N ASN A 166 14.17 -0.12 6.47
CA ASN A 166 14.82 -0.79 7.59
C ASN A 166 14.96 0.18 8.78
N ASP A 167 15.41 1.40 8.53
CA ASP A 167 15.38 2.48 9.52
C ASP A 167 14.08 3.30 9.34
N LYS A 168 13.14 3.09 10.25
CA LYS A 168 11.82 3.76 10.21
C LYS A 168 11.90 5.28 10.33
N LYS A 169 12.86 5.81 11.10
CA LYS A 169 13.00 7.26 11.30
C LYS A 169 13.49 7.91 10.02
N LYS A 170 14.51 7.34 9.39
CA LYS A 170 15.02 7.82 8.10
C LYS A 170 13.98 7.70 7.01
N ALA A 171 13.29 6.56 6.90
CA ALA A 171 12.21 6.36 5.93
C ALA A 171 11.13 7.43 6.05
N ARG A 172 10.68 7.72 7.28
CA ARG A 172 9.68 8.76 7.55
C ARG A 172 10.16 10.15 7.15
N LEU A 173 11.37 10.53 7.54
CA LEU A 173 11.95 11.84 7.21
C LEU A 173 12.10 12.01 5.69
N ASN A 174 12.60 10.98 5.00
CA ASN A 174 12.77 11.01 3.56
C ASN A 174 11.43 11.13 2.83
N CYS A 175 10.39 10.38 3.25
CA CYS A 175 9.06 10.50 2.66
C CYS A 175 8.46 11.89 2.87
N ILE A 176 8.57 12.44 4.09
CA ILE A 176 8.04 13.78 4.38
C ILE A 176 8.78 14.83 3.54
N SER A 177 10.12 14.75 3.48
CA SER A 177 10.93 15.67 2.67
C SER A 177 10.65 15.58 1.16
N HIS A 178 10.29 14.39 0.67
CA HIS A 178 9.93 14.19 -0.72
C HIS A 178 8.52 14.72 -1.04
N LEU A 179 7.61 14.65 -0.06
CA LEU A 179 6.23 15.09 -0.22
C LEU A 179 6.10 16.63 -0.21
N LEU A 180 6.99 17.33 0.51
CA LEU A 180 7.02 18.80 0.62
C LEU A 180 7.77 19.45 -0.54
#